data_b3cabaadcf1c6eb7b60cde56d81a2902
#
_entry.id   b3cabaadcf1c6eb7b60cde56d81a2902
#
_cell.length_a   1.000
_cell.length_b   1.000
_cell.length_c   1.000
_cell.angle_alpha   90.00
_cell.angle_beta   90.00
_cell.angle_gamma   90.00
#
_symmetry.space_group_name_H-M   'P 1'
#
loop_
_entity.id
_entity.type
_entity.pdbx_description
1 polymer ?
#
loop_
_entity_poly.entity_id
_entity_poly.type
_entity_poly.pdbx_seq_one_letter_code
_entity_poly.pdbx_strand_id
1 'polypeptide(L)'
;TRGGESEEASVGLGLSGVPRARPTEEYEIVSSDGVHLGDFLRLYTTHIFEESTHLFAFVIQPDRSPIWYAPMPPEETQSVPVARGRGLMVAAEYAVDSERYAPGPARAVAIYSTTPISLTKLQTHLDASLVSLAPADAARTLGERLGLTAPSEVVIVPFTVLPSRSVSPDVR
;
A
#
# COMPACT_ATOMS: atom_id res chain seq x y z
N THR A 1 -1.26 36.88 4.19
CA THR A 1 -1.44 35.75 3.29
C THR A 1 -0.27 34.81 3.41
N ARG A 2 -0.50 33.71 4.05
CA ARG A 2 0.48 32.67 4.14
C ARG A 2 0.47 31.85 2.86
N GLY A 3 1.18 32.31 1.85
CA GLY A 3 1.49 31.46 0.73
C GLY A 3 2.45 30.38 1.20
N GLY A 4 2.09 29.11 1.15
CA GLY A 4 2.99 28.00 1.36
C GLY A 4 2.69 27.04 2.50
N GLU A 5 1.58 27.15 3.20
CA GLU A 5 1.09 25.99 3.91
C GLU A 5 0.58 25.00 2.84
N SER A 6 1.44 24.03 2.49
CA SER A 6 0.96 22.85 1.81
C SER A 6 -0.16 22.28 2.66
N GLU A 7 -1.37 22.25 2.16
CA GLU A 7 -2.45 21.49 2.79
C GLU A 7 -1.90 20.07 2.96
N GLU A 8 -1.59 19.71 4.21
CA GLU A 8 -1.20 18.36 4.51
C GLU A 8 -2.33 17.44 4.05
N ALA A 9 -1.99 16.51 3.18
CA ALA A 9 -2.97 15.57 2.67
C ALA A 9 -3.72 14.91 3.84
N SER A 10 -5.04 14.85 3.74
CA SER A 10 -5.90 14.24 4.76
C SER A 10 -5.75 12.72 4.82
N VAL A 11 -5.20 12.13 3.77
CA VAL A 11 -4.88 10.70 3.66
C VAL A 11 -3.52 10.52 3.04
N GLY A 12 -2.87 9.42 3.37
CA GLY A 12 -1.59 9.07 2.81
C GLY A 12 -1.24 7.61 3.04
N LEU A 13 -0.23 7.17 2.33
CA LEU A 13 0.34 5.83 2.46
C LEU A 13 1.84 5.93 2.33
N GLY A 14 2.55 5.56 3.39
CA GLY A 14 4.00 5.47 3.40
C GLY A 14 4.47 4.04 3.25
N LEU A 15 5.65 3.86 2.67
CA LEU A 15 6.28 2.57 2.46
C LEU A 15 7.68 2.58 3.06
N SER A 16 8.05 1.48 3.71
CA SER A 16 9.41 1.25 4.18
C SER A 16 9.86 -0.16 3.88
N GLY A 17 11.14 -0.32 3.59
CA GLY A 17 11.79 -1.61 3.50
C GLY A 17 12.63 -1.89 4.74
N VAL A 18 12.71 -3.16 5.13
CA VAL A 18 13.54 -3.60 6.26
C VAL A 18 14.41 -4.76 5.78
N PRO A 19 15.74 -4.55 5.68
CA PRO A 19 16.65 -5.65 5.32
C PRO A 19 16.55 -6.78 6.35
N ARG A 20 16.39 -8.01 5.87
CA ARG A 20 16.28 -9.18 6.74
C ARG A 20 17.52 -9.36 7.64
N ALA A 21 18.70 -9.13 7.08
CA ALA A 21 19.97 -9.25 7.80
C ALA A 21 20.24 -8.08 8.77
N ARG A 22 19.51 -6.98 8.64
CA ARG A 22 19.73 -5.75 9.40
C ARG A 22 18.37 -5.11 9.76
N PRO A 23 17.58 -5.75 10.63
CA PRO A 23 16.20 -5.32 10.89
C PRO A 23 16.07 -3.94 11.55
N THR A 24 17.18 -3.36 12.04
CA THR A 24 17.22 -1.99 12.58
C THR A 24 17.49 -0.93 11.52
N GLU A 25 17.82 -1.32 10.29
CA GLU A 25 18.10 -0.42 9.18
C GLU A 25 16.88 -0.26 8.26
N GLU A 26 15.77 0.20 8.83
CA GLU A 26 14.59 0.54 8.04
C GLU A 26 14.89 1.70 7.11
N TYR A 27 14.50 1.59 5.85
CA TYR A 27 14.65 2.66 4.86
C TYR A 27 13.30 3.04 4.25
N GLU A 28 13.10 4.34 4.07
CA GLU A 28 11.91 4.87 3.43
C GLU A 28 11.95 4.57 1.92
N ILE A 29 10.82 4.14 1.37
CA ILE A 29 10.65 3.94 -0.07
C ILE A 29 9.89 5.15 -0.61
N VAL A 30 10.58 5.98 -1.38
CA VAL A 30 9.96 7.09 -2.11
C VAL A 30 9.71 6.67 -3.57
N SER A 31 8.90 7.45 -4.29
CA SER A 31 8.30 7.08 -5.57
C SER A 31 9.24 6.53 -6.66
N SER A 32 10.53 6.79 -6.57
CA SER A 32 11.53 6.28 -7.51
C SER A 32 12.34 5.09 -6.98
N ASP A 33 12.13 4.74 -5.73
CA ASP A 33 12.89 3.71 -5.05
C ASP A 33 12.18 2.37 -5.06
N GLY A 34 12.88 1.35 -4.58
CA GLY A 34 12.35 0.01 -4.52
C GLY A 34 12.69 -0.73 -3.25
N VAL A 35 12.07 -1.88 -3.11
CA VAL A 35 12.35 -2.85 -2.08
C VAL A 35 12.96 -4.09 -2.71
N HIS A 36 14.01 -4.63 -2.12
CA HIS A 36 14.63 -5.87 -2.62
C HIS A 36 13.83 -7.11 -2.24
N LEU A 37 13.77 -8.08 -3.15
CA LEU A 37 13.33 -9.43 -2.79
C LEU A 37 14.14 -9.92 -1.58
N GLY A 38 13.45 -10.46 -0.59
CA GLY A 38 14.04 -10.90 0.67
C GLY A 38 13.92 -9.90 1.81
N ASP A 39 13.79 -8.61 1.53
CA ASP A 39 13.52 -7.60 2.55
C ASP A 39 12.05 -7.68 2.99
N PHE A 40 11.71 -7.05 4.10
CA PHE A 40 10.32 -6.88 4.53
C PHE A 40 9.77 -5.56 4.03
N LEU A 41 8.52 -5.54 3.65
CA LEU A 41 7.79 -4.33 3.29
C LEU A 41 6.82 -3.96 4.40
N ARG A 42 6.89 -2.72 4.87
CA ARG A 42 5.98 -2.14 5.85
C ARG A 42 5.14 -1.05 5.21
N LEU A 43 3.87 -1.01 5.55
CA LEU A 43 2.94 0.03 5.14
C LEU A 43 2.58 0.92 6.33
N TYR A 44 2.53 2.21 6.11
CA TYR A 44 2.17 3.21 7.11
C TYR A 44 0.99 4.02 6.61
N THR A 45 -0.07 4.10 7.41
CA THR A 45 -1.29 4.81 7.05
C THR A 45 -1.34 6.19 7.67
N THR A 46 -1.95 7.12 6.96
CA THR A 46 -2.29 8.44 7.46
C THR A 46 -3.72 8.74 7.09
N HIS A 47 -4.56 9.02 8.07
CA HIS A 47 -5.85 9.65 7.85
C HIS A 47 -6.23 10.48 9.06
N ILE A 48 -6.83 11.63 8.82
CA ILE A 48 -7.19 12.61 9.86
C ILE A 48 -8.69 12.92 9.90
N PHE A 49 -9.51 12.04 9.32
CA PHE A 49 -10.96 12.20 9.39
C PHE A 49 -11.47 12.09 10.82
N GLU A 50 -12.52 12.81 11.14
CA GLU A 50 -13.20 12.68 12.43
C GLU A 50 -14.11 11.44 12.46
N GLU A 51 -14.59 11.01 11.30
CA GLU A 51 -15.46 9.85 11.16
C GLU A 51 -14.68 8.54 11.39
N SER A 52 -15.37 7.53 11.89
CA SER A 52 -14.85 6.17 11.91
C SER A 52 -14.45 5.76 10.51
N THR A 53 -13.26 5.19 10.38
CA THR A 53 -12.68 4.88 9.08
C THR A 53 -12.28 3.41 9.01
N HIS A 54 -12.51 2.83 7.84
CA HIS A 54 -12.16 1.44 7.53
C HIS A 54 -11.11 1.44 6.43
N LEU A 55 -10.20 0.48 6.47
CA LEU A 55 -9.02 0.39 5.62
C LEU A 55 -9.00 -0.89 4.80
N PHE A 56 -8.69 -0.74 3.52
CA PHE A 56 -8.00 -1.76 2.74
C PHE A 56 -6.57 -1.31 2.49
N ALA A 57 -5.61 -2.18 2.70
CA ALA A 57 -4.21 -1.95 2.33
C ALA A 57 -3.66 -3.21 1.66
N PHE A 58 -3.14 -3.05 0.45
CA PHE A 58 -2.66 -4.18 -0.34
C PHE A 58 -1.67 -3.72 -1.41
N VAL A 59 -0.97 -4.69 -1.99
CA VAL A 59 -0.04 -4.45 -3.09
C VAL A 59 -0.54 -5.17 -4.33
N ILE A 60 -0.45 -4.50 -5.47
CA ILE A 60 -0.79 -5.06 -6.77
C ILE A 60 0.41 -5.01 -7.71
N GLN A 61 0.52 -6.05 -8.54
CA GLN A 61 1.48 -6.13 -9.63
C GLN A 61 0.79 -6.67 -10.88
N PRO A 62 1.32 -6.36 -12.09
CA PRO A 62 0.78 -6.93 -13.32
C PRO A 62 0.74 -8.47 -13.27
N ASP A 63 -0.37 -9.07 -13.70
CA ASP A 63 -0.57 -10.51 -13.84
C ASP A 63 -0.37 -11.34 -12.55
N ARG A 64 -0.52 -10.71 -11.39
CA ARG A 64 -0.40 -11.37 -10.09
C ARG A 64 -1.60 -11.06 -9.19
N SER A 65 -1.87 -12.00 -8.28
CA SER A 65 -2.90 -11.79 -7.25
C SER A 65 -2.51 -10.69 -6.29
N PRO A 66 -3.47 -9.90 -5.80
CA PRO A 66 -3.21 -8.90 -4.77
C PRO A 66 -2.60 -9.52 -3.51
N ILE A 67 -1.72 -8.79 -2.85
CA ILE A 67 -1.11 -9.18 -1.58
C ILE A 67 -1.74 -8.33 -0.48
N TRP A 68 -2.47 -8.97 0.41
CA TRP A 68 -3.28 -8.28 1.42
C TRP A 68 -2.48 -7.98 2.69
N TYR A 69 -2.45 -6.72 3.09
CA TYR A 69 -1.91 -6.26 4.38
C TYR A 69 -3.03 -5.96 5.36
N ALA A 70 -4.19 -5.54 4.89
CA ALA A 70 -5.42 -5.38 5.64
C ALA A 70 -6.61 -5.41 4.66
N PRO A 71 -7.64 -6.21 4.86
CA PRO A 71 -7.79 -7.27 5.86
C PRO A 71 -6.88 -8.49 5.59
N MET A 72 -6.92 -9.45 6.50
CA MET A 72 -6.18 -10.71 6.42
C MET A 72 -7.12 -11.86 6.08
N PRO A 73 -7.35 -12.17 4.77
CA PRO A 73 -8.17 -13.31 4.40
C PRO A 73 -7.51 -14.63 4.83
N PRO A 74 -8.28 -15.71 5.08
CA PRO A 74 -9.75 -15.79 4.97
C PRO A 74 -10.53 -15.35 6.21
N GLU A 75 -9.87 -15.09 7.34
CA GLU A 75 -10.54 -14.78 8.60
C GLU A 75 -11.28 -13.44 8.57
N GLU A 76 -10.69 -12.46 7.91
CA GLU A 76 -11.26 -11.13 7.72
C GLU A 76 -11.79 -11.00 6.30
N THR A 77 -13.04 -10.60 6.14
CA THR A 77 -13.75 -10.58 4.85
C THR A 77 -14.24 -9.19 4.44
N GLN A 78 -13.85 -8.17 5.20
CA GLN A 78 -14.19 -6.78 4.91
C GLN A 78 -13.06 -5.83 5.36
N SER A 79 -13.13 -4.58 4.94
CA SER A 79 -12.22 -3.53 5.39
C SER A 79 -12.18 -3.48 6.91
N VAL A 80 -11.02 -3.18 7.46
CA VAL A 80 -10.78 -3.20 8.91
C VAL A 80 -10.80 -1.80 9.49
N PRO A 81 -11.27 -1.59 10.73
CA PRO A 81 -11.15 -0.31 11.39
C PRO A 81 -9.70 0.15 11.45
N VAL A 82 -9.46 1.42 11.20
CA VAL A 82 -8.13 2.01 11.28
C VAL A 82 -8.13 3.24 12.19
N ALA A 83 -7.11 3.35 13.02
CA ALA A 83 -6.97 4.47 13.92
C ALA A 83 -6.66 5.76 13.17
N ARG A 84 -7.27 6.86 13.61
CA ARG A 84 -6.93 8.21 13.14
C ARG A 84 -5.50 8.55 13.54
N GLY A 85 -4.73 9.10 12.63
CA GLY A 85 -3.37 9.53 12.90
C GLY A 85 -2.50 9.58 11.66
N ARG A 86 -1.24 9.95 11.85
CA ARG A 86 -0.24 10.07 10.80
C ARG A 86 0.83 9.00 10.97
N GLY A 87 1.21 8.36 9.87
CA GLY A 87 2.33 7.42 9.85
C GLY A 87 2.15 6.22 10.77
N LEU A 88 0.94 5.70 10.88
CA LEU A 88 0.64 4.54 11.73
C LEU A 88 0.92 3.25 10.96
N MET A 89 1.79 2.41 11.52
CA MET A 89 2.16 1.16 10.89
C MET A 89 0.98 0.19 10.81
N VAL A 90 0.76 -0.38 9.63
CA VAL A 90 -0.16 -1.51 9.45
C VAL A 90 0.47 -2.74 10.14
N ALA A 91 -0.33 -3.46 10.93
CA ALA A 91 0.17 -4.56 11.75
C ALA A 91 0.81 -5.70 10.94
N ALA A 92 0.32 -5.94 9.73
CA ALA A 92 0.88 -6.97 8.85
C ALA A 92 2.23 -6.53 8.29
N GLU A 93 3.20 -7.43 8.38
CA GLU A 93 4.53 -7.26 7.82
C GLU A 93 4.92 -8.56 7.09
N TYR A 94 5.26 -8.43 5.81
CA TYR A 94 5.61 -9.59 4.99
C TYR A 94 6.96 -9.43 4.36
N ALA A 95 7.69 -10.55 4.28
CA ALA A 95 8.84 -10.65 3.40
C ALA A 95 8.39 -10.48 1.94
N VAL A 96 9.15 -9.72 1.18
CA VAL A 96 8.98 -9.60 -0.26
C VAL A 96 9.60 -10.83 -0.91
N ASP A 97 8.88 -11.92 -0.91
CA ASP A 97 9.34 -13.21 -1.42
C ASP A 97 8.97 -13.43 -2.90
N SER A 98 9.68 -14.33 -3.55
CA SER A 98 9.47 -14.63 -4.98
C SER A 98 8.18 -15.39 -5.28
N GLU A 99 7.50 -15.93 -4.29
CA GLU A 99 6.21 -16.60 -4.47
C GLU A 99 5.10 -15.58 -4.69
N ARG A 100 5.17 -14.45 -3.98
CA ARG A 100 4.15 -13.40 -4.00
C ARG A 100 4.51 -12.26 -4.94
N TYR A 101 5.79 -11.92 -5.04
CA TYR A 101 6.30 -10.77 -5.77
C TYR A 101 7.19 -11.17 -6.94
N ALA A 102 7.14 -10.40 -8.01
CA ALA A 102 8.09 -10.47 -9.11
C ALA A 102 8.90 -9.17 -9.16
N PRO A 103 10.20 -9.21 -9.54
CA PRO A 103 10.92 -7.98 -9.85
C PRO A 103 10.18 -7.15 -10.90
N GLY A 104 10.13 -5.85 -10.68
CA GLY A 104 9.45 -4.94 -11.57
C GLY A 104 8.48 -4.01 -10.86
N PRO A 105 7.62 -3.30 -11.63
CA PRO A 105 6.71 -2.32 -11.04
C PRO A 105 5.67 -2.95 -10.13
N ALA A 106 5.36 -2.25 -9.06
CA ALA A 106 4.32 -2.60 -8.11
C ALA A 106 3.63 -1.33 -7.63
N ARG A 107 2.45 -1.47 -7.06
CA ARG A 107 1.70 -0.37 -6.47
C ARG A 107 1.13 -0.78 -5.13
N ALA A 108 1.38 0.02 -4.12
CA ALA A 108 0.69 -0.10 -2.83
C ALA A 108 -0.59 0.72 -2.91
N VAL A 109 -1.67 0.14 -2.43
CA VAL A 109 -3.01 0.75 -2.46
C VAL A 109 -3.55 0.83 -1.04
N ALA A 110 -4.03 1.99 -0.65
CA ALA A 110 -4.82 2.18 0.56
C ALA A 110 -6.19 2.74 0.19
N ILE A 111 -7.24 2.16 0.74
CA ILE A 111 -8.60 2.63 0.57
C ILE A 111 -9.15 2.98 1.94
N TYR A 112 -9.45 4.26 2.13
CA TYR A 112 -10.04 4.78 3.36
C TYR A 112 -11.52 5.04 3.11
N SER A 113 -12.39 4.35 3.85
CA SER A 113 -13.83 4.51 3.70
C SER A 113 -14.52 4.73 5.04
N THR A 114 -15.56 5.55 5.06
CA THR A 114 -16.36 5.80 6.26
C THR A 114 -17.32 4.66 6.58
N THR A 115 -17.55 3.77 5.63
CA THR A 115 -18.39 2.58 5.80
C THR A 115 -17.60 1.33 5.47
N PRO A 116 -17.87 0.19 6.14
CA PRO A 116 -17.23 -1.07 5.79
C PRO A 116 -17.53 -1.49 4.34
N ILE A 117 -16.53 -2.02 3.66
CA ILE A 117 -16.65 -2.56 2.30
C ILE A 117 -16.23 -4.03 2.36
N SER A 118 -17.00 -4.91 1.71
CA SER A 118 -16.63 -6.33 1.66
C SER A 118 -15.44 -6.55 0.73
N LEU A 119 -14.60 -7.51 1.09
CA LEU A 119 -13.47 -7.92 0.27
C LEU A 119 -13.92 -8.40 -1.11
N THR A 120 -15.01 -9.14 -1.17
CA THR A 120 -15.60 -9.63 -2.43
C THR A 120 -15.98 -8.47 -3.34
N LYS A 121 -16.61 -7.42 -2.80
CA LYS A 121 -16.95 -6.22 -3.58
C LYS A 121 -15.68 -5.56 -4.16
N LEU A 122 -14.64 -5.39 -3.34
CA LEU A 122 -13.40 -4.82 -3.82
C LEU A 122 -12.78 -5.67 -4.93
N GLN A 123 -12.69 -6.98 -4.72
CA GLN A 123 -12.08 -7.91 -5.69
C GLN A 123 -12.75 -7.85 -7.06
N THR A 124 -14.05 -7.63 -7.13
CA THR A 124 -14.77 -7.52 -8.42
C THR A 124 -14.40 -6.27 -9.22
N HIS A 125 -13.78 -5.28 -8.57
CA HIS A 125 -13.38 -4.01 -9.19
C HIS A 125 -11.88 -3.91 -9.46
N LEU A 126 -11.10 -4.93 -9.10
CA LEU A 126 -9.67 -4.97 -9.38
C LEU A 126 -9.42 -5.57 -10.76
N ASP A 127 -8.72 -4.85 -11.63
CA ASP A 127 -8.32 -5.30 -12.94
C ASP A 127 -6.98 -4.71 -13.38
N ALA A 128 -6.53 -5.07 -14.59
CA ALA A 128 -5.24 -4.63 -15.12
C ALA A 128 -5.13 -3.11 -15.29
N SER A 129 -6.24 -2.37 -15.36
CA SER A 129 -6.20 -0.92 -15.50
C SER A 129 -5.56 -0.23 -14.30
N LEU A 130 -5.65 -0.85 -13.11
CA LEU A 130 -5.09 -0.28 -11.87
C LEU A 130 -3.57 -0.31 -11.82
N VAL A 131 -2.92 -1.09 -12.67
CA VAL A 131 -1.45 -1.11 -12.81
C VAL A 131 -0.96 -0.42 -14.08
N SER A 132 -1.85 -0.14 -15.04
CA SER A 132 -1.49 0.49 -16.32
C SER A 132 -1.81 1.98 -16.38
N LEU A 133 -2.87 2.43 -15.72
CA LEU A 133 -3.19 3.86 -15.63
C LEU A 133 -2.17 4.62 -14.79
N ALA A 134 -2.03 5.91 -15.01
CA ALA A 134 -1.28 6.77 -14.08
C ALA A 134 -1.83 6.60 -12.65
N PRO A 135 -1.01 6.64 -11.60
CA PRO A 135 -1.47 6.36 -10.23
C PRO A 135 -2.68 7.19 -9.78
N ALA A 136 -2.71 8.47 -10.09
CA ALA A 136 -3.84 9.34 -9.76
C ALA A 136 -5.13 8.93 -10.51
N ASP A 137 -5.02 8.54 -11.76
CA ASP A 137 -6.16 8.07 -12.56
C ASP A 137 -6.66 6.71 -12.09
N ALA A 138 -5.75 5.81 -11.74
CA ALA A 138 -6.10 4.51 -11.17
C ALA A 138 -6.84 4.68 -9.83
N ALA A 139 -6.35 5.57 -8.97
CA ALA A 139 -7.00 5.86 -7.68
C ALA A 139 -8.41 6.41 -7.88
N ARG A 140 -8.58 7.37 -8.78
CA ARG A 140 -9.89 7.93 -9.11
C ARG A 140 -10.82 6.86 -9.66
N THR A 141 -10.36 6.05 -10.60
CA THR A 141 -11.13 4.98 -11.22
C THR A 141 -11.64 3.98 -10.18
N LEU A 142 -10.76 3.54 -9.28
CA LEU A 142 -11.15 2.61 -8.22
C LEU A 142 -12.15 3.25 -7.25
N GLY A 143 -11.94 4.50 -6.87
CA GLY A 143 -12.87 5.25 -6.03
C GLY A 143 -14.27 5.35 -6.64
N GLU A 144 -14.35 5.64 -7.93
CA GLU A 144 -15.63 5.70 -8.68
C GLU A 144 -16.30 4.32 -8.73
N ARG A 145 -15.55 3.26 -9.02
CA ARG A 145 -16.09 1.89 -9.06
C ARG A 145 -16.65 1.44 -7.71
N LEU A 146 -16.03 1.85 -6.62
CA LEU A 146 -16.49 1.54 -5.27
C LEU A 146 -17.59 2.49 -4.77
N GLY A 147 -17.92 3.53 -5.53
CA GLY A 147 -18.91 4.52 -5.14
C GLY A 147 -18.48 5.38 -3.96
N LEU A 148 -17.18 5.59 -3.79
CA LEU A 148 -16.64 6.38 -2.68
C LEU A 148 -16.98 7.86 -2.85
N THR A 149 -17.35 8.48 -1.74
CA THR A 149 -17.60 9.92 -1.63
C THR A 149 -16.73 10.50 -0.53
N ALA A 150 -16.37 11.78 -0.66
CA ALA A 150 -15.59 12.45 0.36
C ALA A 150 -16.22 12.27 1.77
N PRO A 151 -15.44 12.04 2.85
CA PRO A 151 -13.98 12.06 2.89
C PRO A 151 -13.29 10.74 2.48
N SER A 152 -14.05 9.71 2.09
CA SER A 152 -13.47 8.44 1.62
C SER A 152 -12.59 8.66 0.41
N GLU A 153 -11.44 7.98 0.35
CA GLU A 153 -10.44 8.21 -0.69
C GLU A 153 -9.55 6.99 -0.93
N VAL A 154 -9.06 6.87 -2.16
CA VAL A 154 -8.07 5.87 -2.57
C VAL A 154 -6.72 6.54 -2.75
N VAL A 155 -5.67 5.94 -2.19
CA VAL A 155 -4.29 6.37 -2.37
C VAL A 155 -3.51 5.24 -3.03
N ILE A 156 -2.79 5.54 -4.11
CA ILE A 156 -1.94 4.59 -4.81
C ILE A 156 -0.52 5.13 -4.87
N VAL A 157 0.43 4.36 -4.37
CA VAL A 157 1.85 4.70 -4.35
C VAL A 157 2.62 3.69 -5.19
N PRO A 158 3.20 4.11 -6.32
CA PRO A 158 4.04 3.23 -7.13
C PRO A 158 5.40 3.00 -6.46
N PHE A 159 5.94 1.81 -6.63
CA PHE A 159 7.29 1.45 -6.22
C PHE A 159 7.81 0.32 -7.11
N THR A 160 9.06 -0.06 -6.92
CA THR A 160 9.68 -1.14 -7.70
C THR A 160 10.12 -2.26 -6.78
N VAL A 161 9.82 -3.49 -7.17
CA VAL A 161 10.42 -4.67 -6.55
C VAL A 161 11.75 -4.95 -7.27
N LEU A 162 12.83 -4.86 -6.51
CA LEU A 162 14.19 -5.07 -7.01
C LEU A 162 14.60 -6.53 -6.83
N PRO A 163 15.50 -7.04 -7.67
CA PRO A 163 16.06 -8.39 -7.45
C PRO A 163 16.66 -8.52 -6.05
N SER A 164 16.82 -9.75 -5.61
CA SER A 164 17.49 -10.04 -4.33
C SER A 164 18.86 -9.36 -4.26
N ARG A 165 19.23 -8.90 -3.07
CA ARG A 165 20.58 -8.35 -2.88
C ARG A 165 21.61 -9.41 -3.25
N SER A 166 22.58 -9.02 -4.07
CA SER A 166 23.68 -9.92 -4.39
C SER A 166 24.52 -10.15 -3.14
N VAL A 167 24.76 -11.43 -2.83
CA VAL A 167 25.77 -11.78 -1.82
C VAL A 167 27.13 -11.45 -2.42
N SER A 168 27.89 -10.58 -1.76
CA SER A 168 29.27 -10.28 -2.19
C SER A 168 30.10 -11.57 -2.14
N PRO A 169 30.77 -11.98 -3.23
CA PRO A 169 31.56 -13.20 -3.25
C PRO A 169 32.80 -13.14 -2.34
N ASP A 170 33.12 -11.98 -1.75
CA ASP A 170 34.29 -11.78 -0.88
C ASP A 170 33.98 -11.92 0.60
N VAL A 171 32.80 -12.28 0.99
CA VAL A 171 32.46 -12.61 2.37
C VAL A 171 32.84 -14.08 2.62
N ARG A 172 34.07 -14.29 3.00
CA ARG A 172 34.52 -15.58 3.51
C ARG A 172 34.46 -15.60 5.03
#